data_bca07da1954d1a4da3d7719952ff99a8
#
_entry.id   bca07da1954d1a4da3d7719952ff99a8
#
_cell.length_a   1.000
_cell.length_b   1.000
_cell.length_c   1.000
_cell.angle_alpha   90.00
_cell.angle_beta   90.00
_cell.angle_gamma   90.00
#
_symmetry.space_group_name_H-M   'P 1'
#
loop_
_entity.id
_entity.type
_entity.pdbx_description
1 polymer ?
#
loop_
_entity_poly.entity_id
_entity_poly.type
_entity_poly.pdbx_seq_one_letter_code
_entity_poly.pdbx_strand_id
1 'polypeptide(L)'
;MLLQTSSLFAPFPPEMGTDTAFLDRIHCYLPGWEIPKFRPEHFTNDYGFITDYLSEFIRELRKEQYGDALDKYYRLGKNLNQRDTIAVRKMIDGYLKLIYPHGEFDKEELEEVVKMALEMRRRVKEQLKKLGGMEFYDVNFSYIDKETFEEKYVTVPEQGGGKLIPDGVCNPGQVYTVSRGKSGMIGVYRLEGQMLPGNGKFERTGLGSDREAKEATNTALNFLKANGSRISNLISTTTKDYIVNYQDLQGIGISGKLALPTLISLCSIALGRPTLSNLAIIGDISISGTLIKVDDLANVLQVCLDSGAKRVLLPSISFSDFATVPPELMSSFQLIPYTSAEDAVFKALGVD
;
A
#
# COMPACT_ATOMS: atom_id res chain seq x y z
N MET A 1 3.07 -7.76 -14.89
CA MET A 1 4.08 -7.94 -15.98
C MET A 1 4.29 -6.67 -16.80
N LEU A 2 3.27 -6.07 -17.42
CA LEU A 2 3.40 -4.78 -18.12
C LEU A 2 3.96 -3.64 -17.24
N LEU A 3 3.59 -3.59 -15.97
CA LEU A 3 4.05 -2.56 -15.01
C LEU A 3 5.54 -2.66 -14.65
N GLN A 4 6.16 -3.82 -14.78
CA GLN A 4 7.56 -4.03 -14.36
C GLN A 4 8.56 -3.96 -15.49
N THR A 5 8.20 -4.41 -16.69
CA THR A 5 9.12 -4.58 -17.81
C THR A 5 8.97 -3.54 -18.88
N SER A 6 7.84 -2.83 -18.93
CA SER A 6 7.60 -1.76 -19.89
C SER A 6 7.03 -0.51 -19.24
N SER A 7 7.32 0.65 -19.83
CA SER A 7 6.65 1.89 -19.48
C SER A 7 5.17 1.81 -19.83
N LEU A 8 4.30 2.42 -19.00
CA LEU A 8 2.88 2.61 -19.32
C LEU A 8 2.67 3.50 -20.56
N PHE A 9 3.73 4.15 -21.01
CA PHE A 9 3.76 4.91 -22.28
C PHE A 9 4.10 4.04 -23.50
N ALA A 10 4.35 2.75 -23.34
CA ALA A 10 4.64 1.83 -24.43
C ALA A 10 3.58 1.79 -25.56
N PRO A 11 2.27 2.05 -25.31
CA PRO A 11 1.27 2.15 -26.37
C PRO A 11 1.41 3.38 -27.29
N PHE A 12 2.17 4.39 -26.88
CA PHE A 12 2.46 5.53 -27.77
C PHE A 12 3.35 5.12 -28.95
N PRO A 13 3.26 5.82 -30.10
CA PRO A 13 4.25 5.66 -31.16
C PRO A 13 5.68 5.79 -30.60
N PRO A 14 6.66 5.03 -31.12
CA PRO A 14 8.02 4.99 -30.57
C PRO A 14 8.66 6.39 -30.42
N GLU A 15 8.39 7.29 -31.36
CA GLU A 15 8.92 8.66 -31.36
C GLU A 15 8.39 9.47 -30.17
N MET A 16 7.16 9.19 -29.69
CA MET A 16 6.55 9.86 -28.57
C MET A 16 6.81 9.09 -27.25
N GLY A 17 6.79 7.76 -27.30
CA GLY A 17 6.94 6.89 -26.14
C GLY A 17 8.35 6.90 -25.53
N THR A 18 9.35 7.42 -26.25
CA THR A 18 10.74 7.58 -25.80
C THR A 18 11.14 9.03 -25.58
N ASP A 19 10.32 10.00 -25.99
CA ASP A 19 10.60 11.42 -25.77
C ASP A 19 10.24 11.82 -24.34
N THR A 20 11.23 11.79 -23.46
CA THR A 20 11.06 12.18 -22.05
C THR A 20 10.60 13.61 -21.88
N ALA A 21 10.99 14.52 -22.77
CA ALA A 21 10.59 15.93 -22.71
C ALA A 21 9.09 16.10 -23.05
N PHE A 22 8.57 15.32 -23.99
CA PHE A 22 7.15 15.26 -24.29
C PHE A 22 6.37 14.63 -23.12
N LEU A 23 6.80 13.48 -22.65
CA LEU A 23 6.14 12.72 -21.59
C LEU A 23 6.12 13.49 -20.25
N ASP A 24 7.17 14.26 -19.93
CA ASP A 24 7.23 15.09 -18.72
C ASP A 24 6.23 16.27 -18.74
N ARG A 25 5.62 16.57 -19.90
CA ARG A 25 4.53 17.55 -20.03
C ARG A 25 3.15 16.97 -19.77
N ILE A 26 3.03 15.65 -19.66
CA ILE A 26 1.78 14.99 -19.25
C ILE A 26 1.55 15.31 -17.77
N HIS A 27 0.46 15.99 -17.45
CA HIS A 27 0.20 16.46 -16.09
C HIS A 27 -0.19 15.35 -15.13
N CYS A 28 -0.98 14.38 -15.59
CA CYS A 28 -1.51 13.30 -14.76
C CYS A 28 -1.55 11.99 -15.52
N TYR A 29 -1.57 10.90 -14.77
CA TYR A 29 -1.83 9.57 -15.27
C TYR A 29 -2.90 8.90 -14.39
N LEU A 30 -4.02 8.56 -15.00
CA LEU A 30 -5.10 7.80 -14.36
C LEU A 30 -5.09 6.38 -14.92
N PRO A 31 -4.74 5.37 -14.11
CA PRO A 31 -4.71 3.99 -14.58
C PRO A 31 -6.13 3.44 -14.76
N GLY A 32 -6.42 2.95 -15.95
CA GLY A 32 -7.76 2.43 -16.28
C GLY A 32 -8.18 1.21 -15.44
N TRP A 33 -7.23 0.47 -14.89
CA TRP A 33 -7.54 -0.67 -14.00
C TRP A 33 -8.02 -0.26 -12.59
N GLU A 34 -7.82 0.99 -12.18
CA GLU A 34 -8.38 1.54 -10.93
C GLU A 34 -9.82 2.03 -11.11
N ILE A 35 -10.25 2.22 -12.36
CA ILE A 35 -11.64 2.58 -12.65
C ILE A 35 -12.49 1.30 -12.45
N PRO A 36 -13.51 1.34 -11.57
CA PRO A 36 -14.37 0.19 -11.35
C PRO A 36 -15.01 -0.29 -12.65
N LYS A 37 -15.05 -1.61 -12.86
CA LYS A 37 -15.80 -2.18 -13.97
C LYS A 37 -17.26 -1.78 -13.85
N PHE A 38 -17.84 -1.42 -15.00
CA PHE A 38 -19.25 -1.05 -15.05
C PHE A 38 -20.14 -2.21 -14.59
N ARG A 39 -21.07 -1.94 -13.69
CA ARG A 39 -21.99 -2.92 -13.10
C ARG A 39 -23.42 -2.40 -13.17
N PRO A 40 -24.44 -3.28 -13.09
CA PRO A 40 -25.84 -2.86 -13.08
C PRO A 40 -26.16 -1.82 -12.00
N GLU A 41 -25.48 -1.87 -10.84
CA GLU A 41 -25.68 -0.94 -9.73
C GLU A 41 -25.21 0.50 -10.04
N HIS A 42 -24.44 0.68 -11.11
CA HIS A 42 -24.01 2.01 -11.56
C HIS A 42 -25.05 2.72 -12.42
N PHE A 43 -26.11 2.02 -12.82
CA PHE A 43 -27.25 2.67 -13.49
C PHE A 43 -28.17 3.29 -12.43
N THR A 44 -28.59 4.53 -12.67
CA THR A 44 -29.64 5.14 -11.89
C THR A 44 -30.98 5.04 -12.65
N ASN A 45 -32.06 4.90 -11.91
CA ASN A 45 -33.41 5.05 -12.44
C ASN A 45 -33.94 6.49 -12.24
N ASP A 46 -33.13 7.35 -11.64
CA ASP A 46 -33.45 8.76 -11.40
C ASP A 46 -33.14 9.61 -12.63
N TYR A 47 -33.76 10.78 -12.70
CA TYR A 47 -33.45 11.75 -13.73
C TYR A 47 -32.05 12.32 -13.50
N GLY A 48 -31.22 12.30 -14.52
CA GLY A 48 -29.88 12.92 -14.54
C GLY A 48 -29.86 14.19 -15.37
N PHE A 49 -28.74 14.88 -15.31
CA PHE A 49 -28.48 16.01 -16.23
C PHE A 49 -28.27 15.47 -17.64
N ILE A 50 -28.81 16.19 -18.62
CA ILE A 50 -28.49 15.94 -20.02
C ILE A 50 -27.02 16.32 -20.27
N THR A 51 -26.35 15.57 -21.15
CA THR A 51 -24.92 15.76 -21.45
C THR A 51 -24.56 17.17 -21.92
N ASP A 52 -25.48 17.82 -22.66
CA ASP A 52 -25.28 19.20 -23.13
C ASP A 52 -25.24 20.19 -21.96
N TYR A 53 -26.13 20.04 -20.98
CA TYR A 53 -26.10 20.86 -19.76
C TYR A 53 -24.82 20.63 -18.97
N LEU A 54 -24.39 19.36 -18.79
CA LEU A 54 -23.14 19.03 -18.10
C LEU A 54 -21.95 19.65 -18.81
N SER A 55 -21.93 19.63 -20.15
CA SER A 55 -20.87 20.21 -20.95
C SER A 55 -20.77 21.74 -20.74
N GLU A 56 -21.90 22.44 -20.78
CA GLU A 56 -21.92 23.89 -20.51
C GLU A 56 -21.57 24.22 -19.06
N PHE A 57 -22.03 23.41 -18.10
CA PHE A 57 -21.64 23.55 -16.69
C PHE A 57 -20.13 23.44 -16.50
N ILE A 58 -19.50 22.40 -17.06
CA ILE A 58 -18.03 22.23 -17.00
C ILE A 58 -17.33 23.41 -17.72
N ARG A 59 -17.90 23.92 -18.81
CA ARG A 59 -17.37 25.08 -19.52
C ARG A 59 -17.40 26.35 -18.65
N GLU A 60 -18.47 26.58 -17.89
CA GLU A 60 -18.54 27.68 -16.94
C GLU A 60 -17.54 27.55 -15.80
N LEU A 61 -17.37 26.35 -15.23
CA LEU A 61 -16.36 26.06 -14.19
C LEU A 61 -14.92 26.39 -14.63
N ARG A 62 -14.64 26.41 -15.93
CA ARG A 62 -13.31 26.79 -16.46
C ARG A 62 -12.98 28.27 -16.19
N LYS A 63 -13.97 29.10 -15.92
CA LYS A 63 -13.79 30.53 -15.61
C LYS A 63 -13.37 30.75 -14.16
N GLU A 64 -13.71 29.81 -13.26
CA GLU A 64 -13.29 29.85 -11.88
C GLU A 64 -11.78 29.54 -11.75
N GLN A 65 -11.14 30.05 -10.69
CA GLN A 65 -9.72 29.83 -10.42
C GLN A 65 -9.52 29.61 -8.92
N TYR A 66 -9.03 28.41 -8.59
CA TYR A 66 -8.65 28.02 -7.23
C TYR A 66 -7.14 27.81 -7.09
N GLY A 67 -6.34 28.42 -7.99
CA GLY A 67 -4.89 28.22 -8.05
C GLY A 67 -4.14 28.54 -6.75
N ASP A 68 -4.66 29.46 -5.95
CA ASP A 68 -4.06 29.90 -4.69
C ASP A 68 -4.56 29.10 -3.47
N ALA A 69 -5.55 28.23 -3.65
CA ALA A 69 -6.12 27.42 -2.56
C ALA A 69 -5.06 26.60 -1.82
N LEU A 70 -4.13 25.98 -2.56
CA LEU A 70 -3.01 25.24 -1.99
C LEU A 70 -2.24 26.10 -0.99
N ASP A 71 -1.91 27.33 -1.38
CA ASP A 71 -1.02 28.22 -0.63
C ASP A 71 -1.63 28.72 0.69
N LYS A 72 -2.92 28.51 0.90
CA LYS A 72 -3.60 28.86 2.14
C LYS A 72 -3.13 27.97 3.31
N TYR A 73 -3.01 26.66 3.08
CA TYR A 73 -2.74 25.69 4.14
C TYR A 73 -1.49 24.88 3.90
N TYR A 74 -1.04 24.68 2.64
CA TYR A 74 0.02 23.76 2.29
C TYR A 74 1.10 24.40 1.42
N ARG A 75 2.26 23.79 1.40
CA ARG A 75 3.37 24.08 0.50
C ARG A 75 3.86 22.77 -0.11
N LEU A 76 4.15 22.76 -1.40
CA LEU A 76 4.76 21.61 -2.06
C LEU A 76 6.19 21.39 -1.59
N GLY A 77 6.61 20.12 -1.52
CA GLY A 77 7.94 19.72 -1.11
C GLY A 77 9.03 20.11 -2.11
N LYS A 78 10.29 19.90 -1.72
CA LYS A 78 11.46 20.34 -2.50
C LYS A 78 11.73 19.51 -3.76
N ASN A 79 11.25 18.28 -3.81
CA ASN A 79 11.57 17.32 -4.88
C ASN A 79 10.66 17.48 -6.13
N LEU A 80 9.78 18.48 -6.14
CA LEU A 80 9.00 18.84 -7.30
C LEU A 80 9.74 19.88 -8.11
N ASN A 81 10.03 19.59 -9.38
CA ASN A 81 10.54 20.59 -10.29
C ASN A 81 9.45 21.56 -10.74
N GLN A 82 9.83 22.56 -11.56
CA GLN A 82 8.85 23.57 -12.03
C GLN A 82 7.69 22.95 -12.81
N ARG A 83 7.93 21.95 -13.65
CA ARG A 83 6.86 21.26 -14.42
C ARG A 83 5.94 20.48 -13.51
N ASP A 84 6.47 19.82 -12.49
CA ASP A 84 5.69 19.09 -11.49
C ASP A 84 4.79 20.05 -10.71
N THR A 85 5.34 21.17 -10.27
CA THR A 85 4.60 22.22 -9.56
C THR A 85 3.45 22.77 -10.39
N ILE A 86 3.70 23.07 -11.68
CA ILE A 86 2.66 23.54 -12.61
C ILE A 86 1.57 22.46 -12.79
N ALA A 87 1.96 21.21 -12.99
CA ALA A 87 1.04 20.11 -13.20
C ALA A 87 0.15 19.88 -11.96
N VAL A 88 0.76 19.81 -10.77
CA VAL A 88 0.03 19.60 -9.51
C VAL A 88 -0.93 20.76 -9.24
N ARG A 89 -0.52 22.01 -9.38
CA ARG A 89 -1.40 23.18 -9.19
C ARG A 89 -2.60 23.18 -10.14
N LYS A 90 -2.38 22.85 -11.41
CA LYS A 90 -3.47 22.75 -12.39
C LYS A 90 -4.44 21.61 -12.06
N MET A 91 -3.93 20.49 -11.54
CA MET A 91 -4.81 19.40 -11.13
C MET A 91 -5.61 19.74 -9.88
N ILE A 92 -5.00 20.39 -8.88
CA ILE A 92 -5.70 20.88 -7.69
C ILE A 92 -6.84 21.83 -8.11
N ASP A 93 -6.55 22.83 -8.95
CA ASP A 93 -7.56 23.74 -9.48
C ASP A 93 -8.69 22.98 -10.21
N GLY A 94 -8.34 22.00 -11.04
CA GLY A 94 -9.32 21.19 -11.76
C GLY A 94 -10.19 20.31 -10.86
N TYR A 95 -9.57 19.63 -9.87
CA TYR A 95 -10.30 18.80 -8.93
C TYR A 95 -11.22 19.61 -8.02
N LEU A 96 -10.77 20.75 -7.51
CA LEU A 96 -11.62 21.63 -6.73
C LEU A 96 -12.86 22.08 -7.51
N LYS A 97 -12.71 22.44 -8.79
CA LYS A 97 -13.84 22.79 -9.66
C LYS A 97 -14.84 21.64 -9.85
N LEU A 98 -14.34 20.40 -9.94
CA LEU A 98 -15.20 19.24 -10.20
C LEU A 98 -15.86 18.70 -8.93
N ILE A 99 -15.14 18.69 -7.81
CA ILE A 99 -15.60 18.11 -6.55
C ILE A 99 -16.35 19.14 -5.70
N TYR A 100 -15.84 20.38 -5.70
CA TYR A 100 -16.39 21.50 -4.92
C TYR A 100 -16.77 22.68 -5.84
N PRO A 101 -17.72 22.50 -6.79
CA PRO A 101 -18.07 23.53 -7.77
C PRO A 101 -18.65 24.79 -7.15
N HIS A 102 -19.13 24.72 -5.92
CA HIS A 102 -19.63 25.85 -5.12
C HIS A 102 -18.51 26.66 -4.46
N GLY A 103 -17.24 26.20 -4.53
CA GLY A 103 -16.08 26.92 -4.03
C GLY A 103 -15.87 26.84 -2.50
N GLU A 104 -16.72 26.11 -1.79
CA GLU A 104 -16.58 25.91 -0.34
C GLU A 104 -15.94 24.54 -0.07
N PHE A 105 -14.81 24.54 0.58
CA PHE A 105 -14.07 23.34 1.03
C PHE A 105 -13.23 23.71 2.26
N ASP A 106 -13.05 22.73 3.14
CA ASP A 106 -12.22 22.88 4.34
C ASP A 106 -10.77 22.46 4.09
N LYS A 107 -9.96 22.49 5.15
CA LYS A 107 -8.53 22.13 5.10
C LYS A 107 -8.33 20.65 4.78
N GLU A 108 -9.16 19.78 5.32
CA GLU A 108 -9.07 18.32 5.17
C GLU A 108 -9.47 17.91 3.75
N GLU A 109 -10.54 18.48 3.23
CA GLU A 109 -10.99 18.30 1.84
C GLU A 109 -9.94 18.76 0.83
N LEU A 110 -9.31 19.90 1.10
CA LEU A 110 -8.19 20.37 0.28
C LEU A 110 -6.99 19.42 0.38
N GLU A 111 -6.71 18.85 1.56
CA GLU A 111 -5.61 17.88 1.73
C GLU A 111 -5.82 16.64 0.85
N GLU A 112 -7.02 16.12 0.77
CA GLU A 112 -7.36 15.00 -0.11
C GLU A 112 -7.12 15.33 -1.58
N VAL A 113 -7.53 16.49 -2.02
CA VAL A 113 -7.29 16.98 -3.39
C VAL A 113 -5.79 17.13 -3.68
N VAL A 114 -5.02 17.66 -2.73
CA VAL A 114 -3.56 17.81 -2.85
C VAL A 114 -2.89 16.45 -2.97
N LYS A 115 -3.25 15.48 -2.14
CA LYS A 115 -2.75 14.11 -2.22
C LYS A 115 -3.03 13.50 -3.60
N MET A 116 -4.29 13.57 -4.04
CA MET A 116 -4.71 13.03 -5.34
C MET A 116 -3.90 13.64 -6.50
N ALA A 117 -3.71 14.95 -6.50
CA ALA A 117 -2.94 15.63 -7.54
C ALA A 117 -1.46 15.23 -7.54
N LEU A 118 -0.86 15.10 -6.36
CA LEU A 118 0.52 14.64 -6.20
C LEU A 118 0.68 13.19 -6.65
N GLU A 119 -0.24 12.29 -6.29
CA GLU A 119 -0.24 10.88 -6.73
C GLU A 119 -0.29 10.76 -8.24
N MET A 120 -1.24 11.44 -8.89
CA MET A 120 -1.39 11.38 -10.34
C MET A 120 -0.14 11.91 -11.07
N ARG A 121 0.49 12.97 -10.57
CA ARG A 121 1.74 13.47 -11.16
C ARG A 121 2.91 12.55 -10.87
N ARG A 122 3.02 12.01 -9.67
CA ARG A 122 4.07 11.05 -9.31
C ARG A 122 4.03 9.81 -10.21
N ARG A 123 2.84 9.30 -10.57
CA ARG A 123 2.69 8.18 -11.51
C ARG A 123 3.35 8.45 -12.85
N VAL A 124 3.24 9.66 -13.38
CA VAL A 124 3.96 10.08 -14.60
C VAL A 124 5.47 10.01 -14.39
N LYS A 125 5.97 10.53 -13.28
CA LYS A 125 7.41 10.53 -12.98
C LYS A 125 7.99 9.14 -12.78
N GLU A 126 7.24 8.23 -12.14
CA GLU A 126 7.67 6.83 -11.98
C GLU A 126 7.81 6.13 -13.34
N GLN A 127 7.01 6.50 -14.35
CA GLN A 127 7.19 5.99 -15.71
C GLN A 127 8.41 6.60 -16.40
N LEU A 128 8.65 7.89 -16.24
CA LEU A 128 9.84 8.56 -16.75
C LEU A 128 11.12 7.96 -16.17
N LYS A 129 11.11 7.64 -14.88
CA LYS A 129 12.21 6.94 -14.21
C LYS A 129 12.56 5.61 -14.86
N LYS A 130 11.56 4.86 -15.37
CA LYS A 130 11.78 3.59 -16.09
C LYS A 130 12.40 3.78 -17.47
N LEU A 131 12.14 4.92 -18.12
CA LEU A 131 12.71 5.24 -19.43
C LEU A 131 14.18 5.70 -19.33
N GLY A 132 14.64 6.05 -18.14
CA GLY A 132 16.01 6.46 -17.87
C GLY A 132 16.18 7.97 -17.75
N GLY A 133 17.29 8.37 -17.14
CA GLY A 133 17.65 9.75 -16.85
C GLY A 133 17.79 9.98 -15.35
N MET A 134 18.98 10.37 -14.89
CA MET A 134 19.25 10.61 -13.46
C MET A 134 18.33 11.68 -12.85
N GLU A 135 17.83 12.59 -13.68
CA GLU A 135 16.92 13.67 -13.26
C GLU A 135 15.55 13.18 -12.76
N PHE A 136 15.18 11.93 -13.05
CA PHE A 136 13.91 11.34 -12.64
C PHE A 136 14.02 10.38 -11.46
N TYR A 137 15.19 10.22 -10.84
CA TYR A 137 15.37 9.27 -9.74
C TYR A 137 14.81 9.76 -8.41
N ASP A 138 14.85 11.06 -8.14
CA ASP A 138 14.30 11.63 -6.90
C ASP A 138 12.87 12.14 -7.12
N VAL A 139 11.93 11.22 -7.03
CA VAL A 139 10.50 11.46 -7.25
C VAL A 139 9.69 11.35 -5.95
N ASN A 140 10.30 11.53 -4.80
CA ASN A 140 9.63 11.52 -3.50
C ASN A 140 8.83 12.81 -3.31
N PHE A 141 7.63 12.84 -3.90
CA PHE A 141 6.76 14.01 -3.79
C PHE A 141 6.18 14.12 -2.40
N SER A 142 6.17 15.34 -1.90
CA SER A 142 5.66 15.68 -0.58
C SER A 142 4.92 17.01 -0.59
N TYR A 143 4.17 17.24 0.47
CA TYR A 143 3.59 18.53 0.80
C TYR A 143 3.79 18.81 2.30
N ILE A 144 3.85 20.06 2.66
CA ILE A 144 4.14 20.53 4.01
C ILE A 144 2.94 21.35 4.50
N ASP A 145 2.40 20.95 5.63
CA ASP A 145 1.38 21.71 6.34
C ASP A 145 2.02 22.99 6.91
N LYS A 146 1.44 24.16 6.61
CA LYS A 146 2.01 25.44 7.04
C LYS A 146 1.78 25.77 8.52
N GLU A 147 0.85 25.09 9.18
CA GLU A 147 0.55 25.30 10.59
C GLU A 147 1.39 24.37 11.47
N THR A 148 1.48 23.09 11.11
CA THR A 148 2.20 22.08 11.89
C THR A 148 3.65 21.91 11.45
N PHE A 149 4.02 22.38 10.27
CA PHE A 149 5.31 22.16 9.60
C PHE A 149 5.63 20.68 9.33
N GLU A 150 4.63 19.83 9.43
CA GLU A 150 4.76 18.41 9.13
C GLU A 150 4.87 18.20 7.63
N GLU A 151 5.90 17.48 7.18
CA GLU A 151 6.08 17.08 5.79
C GLU A 151 5.49 15.69 5.59
N LYS A 152 4.52 15.58 4.67
CA LYS A 152 3.85 14.34 4.33
C LYS A 152 4.22 13.91 2.91
N TYR A 153 4.63 12.66 2.75
CA TYR A 153 5.03 12.09 1.47
C TYR A 153 3.89 11.32 0.83
N VAL A 154 3.79 11.45 -0.48
CA VAL A 154 2.79 10.74 -1.28
C VAL A 154 3.44 9.53 -1.94
N THR A 155 2.80 8.37 -1.87
CA THR A 155 3.25 7.12 -2.48
C THR A 155 2.29 6.68 -3.57
N VAL A 156 2.79 5.94 -4.56
CA VAL A 156 1.98 5.41 -5.66
C VAL A 156 2.33 3.93 -5.91
N PRO A 157 1.36 3.11 -6.37
CA PRO A 157 1.61 1.69 -6.64
C PRO A 157 2.70 1.45 -7.69
N GLU A 158 2.86 2.37 -8.64
CA GLU A 158 3.88 2.32 -9.68
C GLU A 158 5.28 2.71 -9.21
N GLN A 159 5.45 3.02 -7.95
CA GLN A 159 6.73 3.31 -7.31
C GLN A 159 7.60 2.05 -7.30
N GLY A 160 7.90 1.55 -8.49
CA GLY A 160 8.82 0.45 -8.68
C GLY A 160 10.25 0.94 -8.47
N GLY A 161 10.89 0.61 -7.36
CA GLY A 161 12.29 0.97 -7.25
C GLY A 161 12.95 0.89 -5.90
N GLY A 162 12.26 0.60 -4.86
CA GLY A 162 12.90 0.14 -3.64
C GLY A 162 12.35 -1.24 -3.33
N LYS A 163 13.18 -2.26 -3.25
CA LYS A 163 12.78 -3.51 -2.66
C LYS A 163 12.36 -3.20 -1.23
N LEU A 164 11.05 -3.02 -1.02
CA LEU A 164 10.48 -2.79 0.33
C LEU A 164 10.75 -4.00 1.22
N ILE A 165 10.81 -5.18 0.61
CA ILE A 165 11.24 -6.44 1.22
C ILE A 165 12.71 -6.63 0.87
N PRO A 166 13.65 -6.48 1.82
CA PRO A 166 15.07 -6.47 1.55
C PRO A 166 15.60 -7.84 1.10
N ASP A 167 16.64 -7.81 0.27
CA ASP A 167 17.43 -9.01 0.01
C ASP A 167 18.29 -9.32 1.27
N GLY A 168 18.18 -10.54 1.77
CA GLY A 168 18.95 -10.98 2.92
C GLY A 168 18.12 -11.48 4.09
N VAL A 169 18.80 -11.82 5.19
CA VAL A 169 18.16 -12.32 6.40
C VAL A 169 17.69 -11.14 7.24
N CYS A 170 16.41 -11.14 7.61
CA CYS A 170 15.84 -10.16 8.52
C CYS A 170 16.32 -10.39 9.96
N ASN A 171 16.12 -9.39 10.82
CA ASN A 171 16.30 -9.59 12.26
C ASN A 171 15.15 -10.42 12.84
N PRO A 172 15.36 -11.17 13.94
CA PRO A 172 14.24 -11.78 14.65
C PRO A 172 13.17 -10.74 15.01
N GLY A 173 11.90 -11.07 14.74
CA GLY A 173 10.77 -10.16 14.94
C GLY A 173 10.45 -9.24 13.77
N GLN A 174 11.32 -9.15 12.79
CA GLN A 174 11.07 -8.36 11.58
C GLN A 174 10.32 -9.22 10.55
N VAL A 175 9.14 -8.77 10.18
CA VAL A 175 8.21 -9.49 9.30
C VAL A 175 7.64 -8.55 8.26
N TYR A 176 7.49 -9.03 7.03
CA TYR A 176 6.84 -8.30 5.95
C TYR A 176 5.55 -8.99 5.54
N THR A 177 4.47 -8.22 5.44
CA THR A 177 3.17 -8.71 5.00
C THR A 177 2.60 -7.81 3.93
N VAL A 178 1.80 -8.39 3.03
CA VAL A 178 1.10 -7.67 1.99
C VAL A 178 -0.40 -7.88 2.17
N SER A 179 -1.12 -6.80 2.32
CA SER A 179 -2.57 -6.85 2.51
C SER A 179 -3.24 -5.53 2.10
N ARG A 180 -4.57 -5.53 2.05
CA ARG A 180 -5.36 -4.35 1.72
C ARG A 180 -5.43 -3.42 2.92
N GLY A 181 -5.08 -2.15 2.71
CA GLY A 181 -5.20 -1.08 3.69
C GLY A 181 -6.59 -0.43 3.70
N LYS A 182 -6.77 0.54 4.58
CA LYS A 182 -8.04 1.29 4.71
C LYS A 182 -8.43 2.09 3.47
N SER A 183 -7.45 2.58 2.71
CA SER A 183 -7.71 3.23 1.42
C SER A 183 -8.31 2.30 0.37
N GLY A 184 -8.41 0.99 0.63
CA GLY A 184 -8.78 -0.02 -0.33
C GLY A 184 -7.63 -0.48 -1.24
N MET A 185 -6.46 0.14 -1.16
CA MET A 185 -5.25 -0.25 -1.88
C MET A 185 -4.54 -1.41 -1.20
N ILE A 186 -3.78 -2.17 -1.97
CA ILE A 186 -2.93 -3.25 -1.47
C ILE A 186 -1.51 -2.71 -1.31
N GLY A 187 -0.89 -2.99 -0.18
CA GLY A 187 0.46 -2.53 0.09
C GLY A 187 1.22 -3.37 1.10
N VAL A 188 2.46 -2.97 1.35
CA VAL A 188 3.42 -3.66 2.20
C VAL A 188 3.44 -3.05 3.58
N TYR A 189 3.37 -3.91 4.58
CA TYR A 189 3.54 -3.55 5.98
C TYR A 189 4.76 -4.25 6.55
N ARG A 190 5.53 -3.54 7.36
CA ARG A 190 6.64 -4.08 8.13
C ARG A 190 6.26 -4.12 9.61
N LEU A 191 6.48 -5.26 10.22
CA LEU A 191 6.38 -5.45 11.65
C LEU A 191 7.79 -5.57 12.20
N GLU A 192 8.07 -4.90 13.30
CA GLU A 192 9.33 -5.00 14.03
C GLU A 192 9.03 -5.24 15.49
N GLY A 193 9.48 -6.36 16.01
CA GLY A 193 9.18 -6.76 17.37
C GLY A 193 10.41 -6.90 18.24
N GLN A 194 10.20 -6.68 19.53
CA GLN A 194 11.18 -6.90 20.61
C GLN A 194 10.53 -7.60 21.79
N MET A 195 11.33 -8.32 22.56
CA MET A 195 10.93 -9.02 23.76
C MET A 195 11.82 -8.59 24.94
N LEU A 196 11.20 -8.30 26.07
CA LEU A 196 11.87 -7.93 27.31
C LEU A 196 11.43 -8.86 28.44
N PRO A 197 12.23 -9.04 29.50
CA PRO A 197 11.74 -9.62 30.74
C PRO A 197 10.57 -8.80 31.27
N GLY A 198 9.47 -9.44 31.71
CA GLY A 198 8.29 -8.71 32.13
C GLY A 198 7.19 -9.62 32.68
N ASN A 199 5.94 -9.16 32.59
CA ASN A 199 4.76 -9.78 33.18
C ASN A 199 3.71 -10.20 32.14
N GLY A 200 4.08 -10.35 30.88
CA GLY A 200 3.18 -10.71 29.79
C GLY A 200 2.44 -9.51 29.17
N LYS A 201 3.00 -8.30 29.29
CA LYS A 201 2.46 -7.11 28.65
C LYS A 201 2.70 -7.15 27.14
N PHE A 202 1.73 -6.65 26.40
CA PHE A 202 1.84 -6.50 24.96
C PHE A 202 1.64 -5.03 24.54
N GLU A 203 2.71 -4.41 24.10
CA GLU A 203 2.71 -3.04 23.59
C GLU A 203 2.70 -3.03 22.06
N ARG A 204 1.95 -2.10 21.51
CA ARG A 204 1.76 -1.95 20.06
C ARG A 204 1.91 -0.49 19.70
N THR A 205 2.74 -0.22 18.72
CA THR A 205 2.95 1.12 18.16
C THR A 205 2.69 1.13 16.66
N GLY A 206 2.34 2.27 16.09
CA GLY A 206 2.09 2.41 14.66
C GLY A 206 0.66 2.07 14.20
N LEU A 207 -0.24 1.60 15.08
CA LEU A 207 -1.63 1.29 14.73
C LEU A 207 -2.58 2.50 14.86
N GLY A 208 -2.12 3.61 15.41
CA GLY A 208 -2.96 4.78 15.65
C GLY A 208 -4.21 4.47 16.49
N SER A 209 -5.34 5.04 16.11
CA SER A 209 -6.65 4.79 16.75
C SER A 209 -7.41 3.60 16.15
N ASP A 210 -6.83 2.88 15.17
CA ASP A 210 -7.49 1.82 14.44
C ASP A 210 -7.94 0.67 15.35
N ARG A 211 -9.25 0.47 15.46
CA ARG A 211 -9.83 -0.57 16.31
C ARG A 211 -9.67 -1.96 15.70
N GLU A 212 -9.91 -2.11 14.40
CA GLU A 212 -9.83 -3.39 13.70
C GLU A 212 -8.42 -3.95 13.73
N ALA A 213 -7.42 -3.11 13.42
CA ALA A 213 -6.01 -3.51 13.52
C ALA A 213 -5.61 -3.89 14.95
N LYS A 214 -6.09 -3.17 15.97
CA LYS A 214 -5.85 -3.53 17.38
C LYS A 214 -6.49 -4.86 17.75
N GLU A 215 -7.69 -5.13 17.26
CA GLU A 215 -8.38 -6.41 17.50
C GLU A 215 -7.65 -7.57 16.79
N ALA A 216 -7.18 -7.38 15.57
CA ALA A 216 -6.37 -8.38 14.86
C ALA A 216 -5.08 -8.73 15.62
N THR A 217 -4.37 -7.74 16.13
CA THR A 217 -3.15 -7.98 16.92
C THR A 217 -3.42 -8.67 18.26
N ASN A 218 -4.56 -8.39 18.90
CA ASN A 218 -5.00 -9.11 20.09
C ASN A 218 -5.33 -10.58 19.76
N THR A 219 -5.92 -10.84 18.61
CA THR A 219 -6.18 -12.20 18.13
C THR A 219 -4.90 -13.02 18.06
N ALA A 220 -3.83 -12.46 17.52
CA ALA A 220 -2.52 -13.10 17.48
C ALA A 220 -1.98 -13.47 18.88
N LEU A 221 -2.01 -12.51 19.81
CA LEU A 221 -1.55 -12.75 21.17
C LEU A 221 -2.39 -13.81 21.89
N ASN A 222 -3.71 -13.74 21.76
CA ASN A 222 -4.62 -14.71 22.39
C ASN A 222 -4.41 -16.10 21.82
N PHE A 223 -4.21 -16.22 20.50
CA PHE A 223 -3.84 -17.49 19.87
C PHE A 223 -2.52 -18.01 20.44
N LEU A 224 -1.50 -17.16 20.55
CA LEU A 224 -0.20 -17.53 21.11
C LEU A 224 -0.30 -17.98 22.58
N LYS A 225 -1.11 -17.31 23.38
CA LYS A 225 -1.36 -17.72 24.78
C LYS A 225 -2.01 -19.08 24.89
N ALA A 226 -2.95 -19.39 23.99
CA ALA A 226 -3.68 -20.64 23.99
C ALA A 226 -2.90 -21.81 23.38
N ASN A 227 -2.10 -21.55 22.37
CA ASN A 227 -1.47 -22.60 21.53
C ASN A 227 0.07 -22.52 21.48
N GLY A 228 0.70 -21.61 22.20
CA GLY A 228 2.16 -21.40 22.14
C GLY A 228 2.98 -22.65 22.45
N SER A 229 2.52 -23.52 23.35
CA SER A 229 3.17 -24.80 23.66
C SER A 229 3.19 -25.79 22.49
N ARG A 230 2.25 -25.68 21.54
CA ARG A 230 2.24 -26.47 20.31
C ARG A 230 3.32 -26.01 19.31
N ILE A 231 3.71 -24.75 19.38
CA ILE A 231 4.77 -24.17 18.57
C ILE A 231 6.12 -24.44 19.22
N SER A 232 6.28 -24.07 20.48
CA SER A 232 7.50 -24.34 21.24
C SER A 232 7.29 -24.11 22.74
N ASN A 233 7.89 -24.96 23.57
CA ASN A 233 7.94 -24.80 25.03
C ASN A 233 8.82 -23.60 25.47
N LEU A 234 9.58 -23.00 24.56
CA LEU A 234 10.39 -21.81 24.83
C LEU A 234 9.58 -20.52 24.84
N ILE A 235 8.37 -20.54 24.30
CA ILE A 235 7.51 -19.37 24.22
C ILE A 235 6.84 -19.13 25.57
N SER A 236 7.16 -18.01 26.20
CA SER A 236 6.51 -17.59 27.45
C SER A 236 5.76 -16.27 27.23
N THR A 237 4.46 -16.30 27.49
CA THR A 237 3.59 -15.11 27.43
C THR A 237 3.28 -14.54 28.81
N THR A 238 3.88 -15.07 29.87
CA THR A 238 3.64 -14.66 31.27
C THR A 238 4.85 -14.02 31.91
N THR A 239 6.08 -14.38 31.49
CA THR A 239 7.34 -13.87 32.02
C THR A 239 8.09 -12.94 31.07
N LYS A 240 7.52 -12.68 29.92
CA LYS A 240 8.09 -11.84 28.87
C LYS A 240 7.05 -10.82 28.38
N ASP A 241 7.50 -9.58 28.22
CA ASP A 241 6.73 -8.52 27.58
C ASP A 241 7.13 -8.45 26.11
N TYR A 242 6.15 -8.18 25.26
CA TYR A 242 6.32 -8.10 23.81
C TYR A 242 5.96 -6.70 23.35
N ILE A 243 6.80 -6.13 22.50
CA ILE A 243 6.59 -4.83 21.86
C ILE A 243 6.65 -5.04 20.36
N VAL A 244 5.62 -4.64 19.62
CA VAL A 244 5.59 -4.72 18.16
C VAL A 244 5.23 -3.36 17.56
N ASN A 245 6.09 -2.89 16.66
CA ASN A 245 5.86 -1.69 15.88
C ASN A 245 5.36 -2.08 14.48
N TYR A 246 4.29 -1.43 14.05
CA TYR A 246 3.65 -1.66 12.75
C TYR A 246 3.88 -0.46 11.86
N GLN A 247 4.43 -0.68 10.68
CA GLN A 247 4.75 0.36 9.72
C GLN A 247 4.05 0.09 8.40
N ASP A 248 3.25 1.03 7.97
CA ASP A 248 2.73 1.11 6.62
C ASP A 248 3.82 1.71 5.72
N LEU A 249 4.42 0.91 4.85
CA LEU A 249 5.55 1.35 4.02
C LEU A 249 5.13 2.16 2.80
N GLN A 250 3.83 2.23 2.50
CA GLN A 250 3.31 2.88 1.30
C GLN A 250 2.26 3.96 1.60
N GLY A 251 1.93 4.18 2.87
CA GLY A 251 0.99 5.24 3.28
C GLY A 251 -0.47 4.97 2.88
N ILE A 252 -0.86 3.69 2.75
CA ILE A 252 -2.21 3.30 2.32
C ILE A 252 -3.21 3.11 3.47
N GLY A 253 -2.80 3.41 4.68
CA GLY A 253 -3.56 3.18 5.91
C GLY A 253 -3.41 1.76 6.45
N ILE A 254 -3.46 1.64 7.76
CA ILE A 254 -3.20 0.36 8.43
C ILE A 254 -4.26 -0.70 8.03
N SER A 255 -3.83 -1.95 7.88
CA SER A 255 -4.71 -3.07 7.56
C SER A 255 -5.34 -3.67 8.81
N GLY A 256 -6.57 -4.17 8.69
CA GLY A 256 -7.20 -5.02 9.71
C GLY A 256 -6.72 -6.48 9.68
N LYS A 257 -5.95 -6.89 8.66
CA LYS A 257 -5.47 -8.26 8.48
C LYS A 257 -4.01 -8.40 8.93
N LEU A 258 -3.80 -8.34 10.25
CA LEU A 258 -2.47 -8.35 10.87
C LEU A 258 -2.29 -9.47 11.92
N ALA A 259 -3.28 -10.36 12.11
CA ALA A 259 -3.19 -11.39 13.14
C ALA A 259 -2.08 -12.40 12.83
N LEU A 260 -2.06 -12.98 11.63
CA LEU A 260 -1.02 -13.94 11.26
C LEU A 260 0.39 -13.33 11.25
N PRO A 261 0.67 -12.20 10.58
CA PRO A 261 2.01 -11.63 10.61
C PRO A 261 2.46 -11.22 12.02
N THR A 262 1.53 -10.78 12.88
CA THR A 262 1.83 -10.52 14.30
C THR A 262 2.21 -11.81 15.04
N LEU A 263 1.48 -12.90 14.85
CA LEU A 263 1.79 -14.20 15.43
C LEU A 263 3.21 -14.66 15.05
N ILE A 264 3.53 -14.56 13.75
CA ILE A 264 4.86 -14.94 13.23
C ILE A 264 5.95 -14.05 13.83
N SER A 265 5.71 -12.73 13.94
CA SER A 265 6.65 -11.79 14.59
C SER A 265 6.90 -12.16 16.05
N LEU A 266 5.84 -12.41 16.82
CA LEU A 266 5.96 -12.82 18.24
C LEU A 266 6.72 -14.14 18.40
N CYS A 267 6.44 -15.14 17.56
CA CYS A 267 7.16 -16.41 17.57
C CYS A 267 8.64 -16.25 17.16
N SER A 268 8.90 -15.45 16.14
CA SER A 268 10.24 -15.11 15.67
C SER A 268 11.10 -14.51 16.80
N ILE A 269 10.54 -13.54 17.55
CA ILE A 269 11.22 -12.94 18.69
C ILE A 269 11.45 -13.95 19.80
N ALA A 270 10.39 -14.70 20.17
CA ALA A 270 10.43 -15.62 21.29
C ALA A 270 11.46 -16.74 21.06
N LEU A 271 11.62 -17.17 19.82
CA LEU A 271 12.56 -18.22 19.40
C LEU A 271 13.94 -17.65 19.01
N GLY A 272 14.10 -16.33 18.91
CA GLY A 272 15.33 -15.70 18.46
C GLY A 272 15.69 -16.08 17.01
N ARG A 273 14.69 -16.43 16.17
CA ARG A 273 14.90 -16.88 14.79
C ARG A 273 14.28 -15.87 13.80
N PRO A 274 15.04 -15.42 12.80
CA PRO A 274 14.51 -14.59 11.74
C PRO A 274 13.57 -15.37 10.82
N THR A 275 12.72 -14.67 10.09
CA THR A 275 11.97 -15.22 8.98
C THR A 275 12.88 -15.55 7.80
N LEU A 276 12.43 -16.40 6.88
CA LEU A 276 13.12 -16.68 5.62
C LEU A 276 13.38 -15.36 4.86
N SER A 277 14.52 -15.30 4.18
CA SER A 277 14.89 -14.14 3.38
C SER A 277 13.91 -13.89 2.22
N ASN A 278 13.64 -12.63 1.89
CA ASN A 278 12.73 -12.22 0.81
C ASN A 278 11.30 -12.79 0.94
N LEU A 279 10.85 -13.04 2.17
CA LEU A 279 9.54 -13.60 2.45
C LEU A 279 8.48 -12.50 2.58
N ALA A 280 7.41 -12.61 1.81
CA ALA A 280 6.16 -11.93 2.04
C ALA A 280 5.15 -12.89 2.67
N ILE A 281 4.49 -12.46 3.72
CA ILE A 281 3.41 -13.23 4.37
C ILE A 281 2.10 -12.67 3.87
N ILE A 282 1.20 -13.54 3.40
CA ILE A 282 -0.15 -13.16 2.98
C ILE A 282 -1.20 -14.08 3.62
N GLY A 283 -2.41 -13.54 3.77
CA GLY A 283 -3.50 -14.20 4.49
C GLY A 283 -3.54 -13.81 5.96
N ASP A 284 -4.51 -14.34 6.66
CA ASP A 284 -4.77 -14.03 8.07
C ASP A 284 -5.40 -15.21 8.80
N ILE A 285 -5.58 -15.07 10.11
CA ILE A 285 -6.19 -16.07 10.98
C ILE A 285 -7.27 -15.48 11.87
N SER A 286 -8.27 -16.29 12.21
CA SER A 286 -9.25 -16.00 13.25
C SER A 286 -8.68 -16.29 14.65
N ILE A 287 -9.44 -15.93 15.69
CA ILE A 287 -9.05 -16.20 17.09
C ILE A 287 -8.87 -17.70 17.39
N SER A 288 -9.59 -18.56 16.67
CA SER A 288 -9.46 -20.03 16.78
C SER A 288 -8.34 -20.62 15.92
N GLY A 289 -7.62 -19.78 15.15
CA GLY A 289 -6.58 -20.22 14.21
C GLY A 289 -7.10 -20.67 12.84
N THR A 290 -8.41 -20.47 12.56
CA THR A 290 -8.95 -20.75 11.24
C THR A 290 -8.34 -19.82 10.22
N LEU A 291 -7.86 -20.39 9.09
CA LEU A 291 -7.25 -19.63 8.02
C LEU A 291 -8.27 -18.74 7.32
N ILE A 292 -7.88 -17.50 7.05
CA ILE A 292 -8.66 -16.54 6.29
C ILE A 292 -8.06 -16.44 4.89
N LYS A 293 -8.92 -16.61 3.88
CA LYS A 293 -8.55 -16.54 2.47
C LYS A 293 -8.01 -15.15 2.10
N VAL A 294 -7.08 -15.12 1.16
CA VAL A 294 -6.57 -13.87 0.59
C VAL A 294 -7.58 -13.35 -0.42
N ASP A 295 -8.08 -12.14 -0.21
CA ASP A 295 -8.90 -11.45 -1.19
C ASP A 295 -8.01 -10.88 -2.29
N ASP A 296 -8.46 -11.02 -3.56
CA ASP A 296 -7.78 -10.43 -4.71
C ASP A 296 -6.32 -10.92 -4.86
N LEU A 297 -6.16 -12.25 -4.83
CA LEU A 297 -4.87 -12.93 -4.78
C LEU A 297 -3.90 -12.48 -5.89
N ALA A 298 -4.38 -12.28 -7.11
CA ALA A 298 -3.54 -11.89 -8.24
C ALA A 298 -2.87 -10.52 -7.99
N ASN A 299 -3.63 -9.54 -7.51
CA ASN A 299 -3.10 -8.21 -7.21
C ASN A 299 -2.18 -8.23 -5.97
N VAL A 300 -2.49 -9.02 -4.95
CA VAL A 300 -1.63 -9.20 -3.78
C VAL A 300 -0.28 -9.79 -4.19
N LEU A 301 -0.26 -10.83 -5.02
CA LEU A 301 0.97 -11.42 -5.55
C LEU A 301 1.75 -10.43 -6.42
N GLN A 302 1.07 -9.62 -7.23
CA GLN A 302 1.73 -8.58 -8.02
C GLN A 302 2.47 -7.58 -7.11
N VAL A 303 1.83 -7.11 -6.03
CA VAL A 303 2.47 -6.21 -5.06
C VAL A 303 3.64 -6.89 -4.34
N CYS A 304 3.54 -8.18 -4.02
CA CYS A 304 4.66 -8.96 -3.47
C CYS A 304 5.87 -8.93 -4.41
N LEU A 305 5.66 -9.16 -5.71
CA LEU A 305 6.71 -9.16 -6.72
C LEU A 305 7.35 -7.78 -6.87
N ASP A 306 6.52 -6.75 -7.00
CA ASP A 306 6.97 -5.35 -7.15
C ASP A 306 7.77 -4.88 -5.94
N SER A 307 7.46 -5.41 -4.77
CA SER A 307 8.13 -5.10 -3.50
C SER A 307 9.40 -5.90 -3.24
N GLY A 308 9.76 -6.83 -4.14
CA GLY A 308 11.01 -7.60 -4.07
C GLY A 308 10.90 -8.94 -3.35
N ALA A 309 9.69 -9.44 -3.06
CA ALA A 309 9.53 -10.79 -2.54
C ALA A 309 9.97 -11.84 -3.56
N LYS A 310 10.66 -12.87 -3.08
CA LYS A 310 11.00 -14.09 -3.85
C LYS A 310 10.28 -15.31 -3.31
N ARG A 311 9.81 -15.22 -2.08
CA ARG A 311 9.05 -16.24 -1.38
C ARG A 311 7.74 -15.64 -0.90
N VAL A 312 6.66 -16.40 -1.03
CA VAL A 312 5.34 -15.98 -0.54
C VAL A 312 4.76 -17.10 0.29
N LEU A 313 4.51 -16.79 1.56
CA LEU A 313 3.79 -17.66 2.49
C LEU A 313 2.29 -17.38 2.33
N LEU A 314 1.52 -18.37 1.89
CA LEU A 314 0.11 -18.20 1.56
C LEU A 314 -0.78 -19.33 2.12
N PRO A 315 -2.04 -19.04 2.51
CA PRO A 315 -2.93 -20.06 3.03
C PRO A 315 -3.39 -21.01 1.92
N SER A 316 -3.35 -22.32 2.20
CA SER A 316 -3.76 -23.35 1.24
C SER A 316 -5.18 -23.20 0.73
N ILE A 317 -6.09 -22.59 1.51
CA ILE A 317 -7.47 -22.32 1.10
C ILE A 317 -7.55 -21.32 -0.06
N SER A 318 -6.50 -20.53 -0.32
CA SER A 318 -6.45 -19.60 -1.46
C SER A 318 -6.10 -20.28 -2.79
N PHE A 319 -5.78 -21.57 -2.81
CA PHE A 319 -5.50 -22.30 -4.06
C PHE A 319 -6.69 -22.34 -5.01
N SER A 320 -7.92 -22.21 -4.50
CA SER A 320 -9.11 -22.07 -5.34
C SER A 320 -9.05 -20.87 -6.29
N ASP A 321 -8.24 -19.85 -5.96
CA ASP A 321 -8.12 -18.62 -6.74
C ASP A 321 -6.94 -18.61 -7.71
N PHE A 322 -6.13 -19.67 -7.73
CA PHE A 322 -4.99 -19.76 -8.65
C PHE A 322 -5.39 -19.66 -10.12
N ALA A 323 -6.61 -20.07 -10.46
CA ALA A 323 -7.15 -19.90 -11.81
C ALA A 323 -7.24 -18.41 -12.24
N THR A 324 -7.27 -17.48 -11.29
CA THR A 324 -7.31 -16.04 -11.56
C THR A 324 -5.92 -15.40 -11.65
N VAL A 325 -4.87 -16.13 -11.29
CA VAL A 325 -3.48 -15.64 -11.24
C VAL A 325 -2.77 -15.97 -12.56
N PRO A 326 -2.13 -14.99 -13.23
CA PRO A 326 -1.34 -15.26 -14.41
C PRO A 326 -0.21 -16.27 -14.13
N PRO A 327 0.03 -17.27 -15.01
CA PRO A 327 1.06 -18.29 -14.81
C PRO A 327 2.47 -17.70 -14.63
N GLU A 328 2.77 -16.61 -15.34
CA GLU A 328 4.05 -15.91 -15.26
C GLU A 328 4.29 -15.32 -13.87
N LEU A 329 3.24 -14.81 -13.24
CA LEU A 329 3.30 -14.28 -11.89
C LEU A 329 3.55 -15.40 -10.87
N MET A 330 2.87 -16.53 -11.04
CA MET A 330 3.09 -17.70 -10.17
C MET A 330 4.52 -18.24 -10.26
N SER A 331 5.09 -18.28 -11.46
CA SER A 331 6.46 -18.79 -11.69
C SER A 331 7.54 -17.85 -11.13
N SER A 332 7.20 -16.61 -10.77
CA SER A 332 8.13 -15.63 -10.25
C SER A 332 8.48 -15.84 -8.76
N PHE A 333 7.77 -16.74 -8.08
CA PHE A 333 7.93 -16.99 -6.64
C PHE A 333 8.21 -18.44 -6.29
N GLN A 334 8.87 -18.63 -5.15
CA GLN A 334 8.73 -19.84 -4.37
C GLN A 334 7.48 -19.68 -3.48
N LEU A 335 6.39 -20.32 -3.88
CA LEU A 335 5.16 -20.34 -3.10
C LEU A 335 5.27 -21.34 -1.96
N ILE A 336 5.00 -20.91 -0.74
CA ILE A 336 5.06 -21.72 0.48
C ILE A 336 3.65 -21.81 1.08
N PRO A 337 2.89 -22.87 0.77
CA PRO A 337 1.55 -23.02 1.30
C PRO A 337 1.58 -23.42 2.78
N TYR A 338 0.65 -22.88 3.58
CA TYR A 338 0.43 -23.30 4.95
C TYR A 338 -1.02 -23.75 5.18
N THR A 339 -1.17 -24.71 6.09
CA THR A 339 -2.45 -25.39 6.37
C THR A 339 -3.01 -25.09 7.77
N SER A 340 -2.18 -24.54 8.67
CA SER A 340 -2.60 -24.07 9.99
C SER A 340 -1.76 -22.86 10.40
N ALA A 341 -2.14 -22.19 11.48
CA ALA A 341 -1.39 -21.07 12.04
C ALA A 341 0.00 -21.50 12.52
N GLU A 342 0.12 -22.67 13.14
CA GLU A 342 1.39 -23.25 13.58
C GLU A 342 2.29 -23.61 12.39
N ASP A 343 1.73 -24.23 11.36
CA ASP A 343 2.43 -24.56 10.12
C ASP A 343 2.97 -23.28 9.43
N ALA A 344 2.19 -22.20 9.45
CA ALA A 344 2.64 -20.91 8.93
C ALA A 344 3.87 -20.38 9.70
N VAL A 345 3.88 -20.50 11.03
CA VAL A 345 5.03 -20.09 11.85
C VAL A 345 6.26 -20.93 11.51
N PHE A 346 6.14 -22.27 11.47
CA PHE A 346 7.26 -23.14 11.15
C PHE A 346 7.87 -22.86 9.79
N LYS A 347 7.03 -22.74 8.77
CA LYS A 347 7.45 -22.43 7.40
C LYS A 347 8.05 -21.04 7.25
N ALA A 348 7.49 -20.05 7.95
CA ALA A 348 8.04 -18.69 7.94
C ALA A 348 9.44 -18.61 8.55
N LEU A 349 9.69 -19.39 9.61
CA LEU A 349 10.97 -19.43 10.34
C LEU A 349 11.95 -20.47 9.77
N GLY A 350 11.54 -21.25 8.76
CA GLY A 350 12.36 -22.31 8.19
C GLY A 350 12.70 -23.40 9.22
N VAL A 351 11.72 -23.77 10.05
CA VAL A 351 11.81 -24.85 11.02
C VAL A 351 10.94 -26.00 10.53
N ASP A 352 11.53 -27.15 10.29
CA ASP A 352 10.82 -28.38 9.93
C ASP A 352 10.24 -29.08 11.18
#